data_36dbd3f8d1539b02f42862a880435543
#
_entry.id   36dbd3f8d1539b02f42862a880435543
#
_cell.length_a   1.000
_cell.length_b   1.000
_cell.length_c   1.000
_cell.angle_alpha   90.00
_cell.angle_beta   90.00
_cell.angle_gamma   90.00
#
_symmetry.space_group_name_H-M   'P 1'
#
loop_
_entity.id
_entity.type
_entity.pdbx_description
1 polymer ?
#
loop_
_entity_poly.entity_id
_entity_poly.type
_entity_poly.pdbx_seq_one_letter_code
_entity_poly.pdbx_strand_id
1 'polypeptide(L)'
;MARYTGPKTKIARKFGEAIFGDDKSFEKRNYPPGQHGNNRRRGKKSEYAIQLMEKQKAKYSYGILEKQFRNLFEKANANKGVTGVVLLQLCESRLDNVVYRMGISPSRRGARQLVSHRHITVNGEIVNIPSYQLKPGDVVGVREKSKSLETIVRSLSNNSTVYEWLTWNSEKMEGSFVAIPERIQIPENIKEQLIVELYSK
;
A
#
# COMPACT_ATOMS: atom_id res chain seq x y z
N MET A 1 -0.45 9.48 -13.91
CA MET A 1 -0.02 9.82 -12.53
C MET A 1 1.38 9.27 -12.30
N ALA A 2 2.31 10.06 -11.76
CA ALA A 2 3.68 9.65 -11.50
C ALA A 2 3.75 8.51 -10.46
N ARG A 3 4.64 7.53 -10.68
CA ARG A 3 4.84 6.35 -9.82
C ARG A 3 6.29 5.88 -9.89
N TYR A 4 6.71 5.08 -8.92
CA TYR A 4 7.97 4.37 -9.03
C TYR A 4 7.87 3.24 -10.05
N THR A 5 8.67 3.28 -11.11
CA THR A 5 8.70 2.27 -12.19
C THR A 5 9.93 1.37 -12.17
N GLY A 6 10.88 1.66 -11.27
CA GLY A 6 12.12 0.90 -11.15
C GLY A 6 11.96 -0.54 -10.62
N PRO A 7 13.05 -1.30 -10.53
CA PRO A 7 13.06 -2.71 -10.14
C PRO A 7 12.64 -2.91 -8.68
N LYS A 8 11.64 -3.77 -8.45
CA LYS A 8 11.06 -4.08 -7.13
C LYS A 8 12.06 -4.79 -6.23
N THR A 9 12.71 -5.84 -6.72
CA THR A 9 13.68 -6.65 -5.98
C THR A 9 14.84 -5.82 -5.44
N LYS A 10 15.30 -4.81 -6.19
CA LYS A 10 16.36 -3.90 -5.74
C LYS A 10 15.94 -3.14 -4.47
N ILE A 11 14.68 -2.72 -4.42
CA ILE A 11 14.12 -2.01 -3.26
C ILE A 11 13.90 -2.97 -2.10
N ALA A 12 13.30 -4.15 -2.33
CA ALA A 12 13.12 -5.18 -1.30
C ALA A 12 14.48 -5.55 -0.66
N ARG A 13 15.50 -5.81 -1.47
CA ARG A 13 16.87 -6.09 -1.02
C ARG A 13 17.49 -4.95 -0.19
N LYS A 14 17.16 -3.68 -0.50
CA LYS A 14 17.63 -2.53 0.28
C LYS A 14 17.08 -2.53 1.71
N PHE A 15 15.83 -2.94 1.87
CA PHE A 15 15.17 -3.01 3.18
C PHE A 15 15.40 -4.36 3.89
N GLY A 16 15.76 -5.41 3.15
CA GLY A 16 15.87 -6.77 3.68
C GLY A 16 14.53 -7.44 3.91
N GLU A 17 13.46 -6.93 3.30
CA GLU A 17 12.08 -7.42 3.44
C GLU A 17 11.37 -7.44 2.08
N ALA A 18 10.50 -8.43 1.86
CA ALA A 18 9.71 -8.58 0.63
C ALA A 18 8.48 -7.66 0.62
N ILE A 19 8.69 -6.33 0.68
CA ILE A 19 7.63 -5.32 0.82
C ILE A 19 6.63 -5.24 -0.36
N PHE A 20 6.87 -5.93 -1.44
CA PHE A 20 5.99 -5.96 -2.62
C PHE A 20 5.25 -7.29 -2.80
N GLY A 21 5.26 -8.17 -1.79
CA GLY A 21 4.80 -9.55 -1.84
C GLY A 21 5.93 -10.51 -2.22
N ASP A 22 5.57 -11.77 -2.44
CA ASP A 22 6.53 -12.85 -2.73
C ASP A 22 7.40 -12.55 -3.94
N ASP A 23 8.72 -12.71 -3.78
CA ASP A 23 9.71 -12.44 -4.81
C ASP A 23 10.82 -13.51 -4.74
N LYS A 24 10.75 -14.49 -5.63
CA LYS A 24 11.74 -15.57 -5.75
C LYS A 24 13.17 -15.05 -5.96
N SER A 25 13.32 -13.88 -6.60
CA SER A 25 14.63 -13.25 -6.81
C SER A 25 15.19 -12.63 -5.53
N PHE A 26 14.30 -12.14 -4.65
CA PHE A 26 14.66 -11.67 -3.31
C PHE A 26 15.08 -12.82 -2.39
N GLU A 27 14.38 -13.93 -2.42
CA GLU A 27 14.70 -15.13 -1.62
C GLU A 27 16.09 -15.67 -1.96
N LYS A 28 16.43 -15.73 -3.26
CA LYS A 28 17.75 -16.16 -3.72
C LYS A 28 18.88 -15.19 -3.36
N ARG A 29 18.59 -13.88 -3.25
CA ARG A 29 19.57 -12.81 -3.05
C ARG A 29 19.04 -11.78 -2.06
N ASN A 30 18.96 -12.13 -0.78
CA ASN A 30 18.42 -11.28 0.30
C ASN A 30 19.39 -10.21 0.85
N TYR A 31 20.60 -10.12 0.30
CA TYR A 31 21.59 -9.12 0.67
C TYR A 31 21.38 -7.78 -0.09
N PRO A 32 21.84 -6.63 0.43
CA PRO A 32 21.69 -5.32 -0.20
C PRO A 32 22.19 -5.30 -1.64
N PRO A 33 21.56 -4.51 -2.53
CA PRO A 33 21.96 -4.41 -3.93
C PRO A 33 23.29 -3.65 -4.08
N GLY A 34 23.96 -3.88 -5.20
CA GLY A 34 25.19 -3.21 -5.60
C GLY A 34 26.43 -4.06 -5.40
N GLN A 35 27.56 -3.54 -5.90
CA GLN A 35 28.87 -4.23 -5.90
C GLN A 35 29.34 -4.61 -4.49
N HIS A 36 29.05 -3.75 -3.49
CA HIS A 36 29.44 -3.95 -2.10
C HIS A 36 28.33 -4.55 -1.22
N GLY A 37 27.23 -5.01 -1.83
CA GLY A 37 26.05 -5.53 -1.09
C GLY A 37 26.37 -6.72 -0.18
N ASN A 38 27.34 -7.54 -0.57
CA ASN A 38 27.79 -8.73 0.17
C ASN A 38 28.93 -8.47 1.17
N ASN A 39 29.36 -7.21 1.29
CA ASN A 39 30.44 -6.86 2.23
C ASN A 39 29.93 -6.93 3.68
N ARG A 40 30.59 -7.74 4.53
CA ARG A 40 30.22 -7.97 5.94
C ARG A 40 30.48 -6.75 6.84
N ARG A 41 31.39 -5.84 6.46
CA ARG A 41 31.70 -4.62 7.23
C ARG A 41 30.62 -3.57 6.99
N ARG A 42 29.53 -3.66 7.72
CA ARG A 42 28.49 -2.61 7.75
C ARG A 42 28.73 -1.72 8.96
N GLY A 43 29.00 -0.45 8.72
CA GLY A 43 29.03 0.55 9.78
C GLY A 43 27.68 0.63 10.51
N LYS A 44 27.70 1.07 11.78
CA LYS A 44 26.50 1.34 12.57
C LYS A 44 25.67 2.41 11.84
N LYS A 45 24.38 2.12 11.58
CA LYS A 45 23.49 3.11 10.98
C LYS A 45 23.24 4.25 11.95
N SER A 46 23.31 5.49 11.47
CA SER A 46 22.86 6.64 12.25
C SER A 46 21.36 6.58 12.49
N GLU A 47 20.89 7.24 13.55
CA GLU A 47 19.46 7.35 13.87
C GLU A 47 18.66 7.92 12.70
N TYR A 48 19.15 9.00 12.09
CA TYR A 48 18.56 9.58 10.88
C TYR A 48 18.43 8.54 9.75
N ALA A 49 19.43 7.71 9.53
CA ALA A 49 19.39 6.68 8.48
C ALA A 49 18.33 5.63 8.78
N ILE A 50 18.10 5.27 10.04
CA ILE A 50 17.07 4.33 10.49
C ILE A 50 15.68 4.93 10.25
N GLN A 51 15.45 6.15 10.69
CA GLN A 51 14.19 6.89 10.49
C GLN A 51 13.87 7.07 9.01
N LEU A 52 14.87 7.46 8.21
CA LEU A 52 14.72 7.61 6.77
C LEU A 52 14.38 6.27 6.08
N MET A 53 15.02 5.18 6.50
CA MET A 53 14.72 3.85 5.94
C MET A 53 13.27 3.46 6.20
N GLU A 54 12.76 3.69 7.39
CA GLU A 54 11.39 3.33 7.76
C GLU A 54 10.36 4.15 6.97
N LYS A 55 10.59 5.46 6.84
CA LYS A 55 9.77 6.31 5.95
C LYS A 55 9.78 5.82 4.51
N GLN A 56 10.95 5.50 3.98
CA GLN A 56 11.07 5.02 2.59
C GLN A 56 10.40 3.65 2.43
N LYS A 57 10.50 2.77 3.42
CA LYS A 57 9.82 1.47 3.44
C LYS A 57 8.30 1.65 3.32
N ALA A 58 7.70 2.46 4.20
CA ALA A 58 6.27 2.79 4.14
C ALA A 58 5.86 3.33 2.77
N LYS A 59 6.59 4.34 2.29
CA LYS A 59 6.33 4.96 0.99
C LYS A 59 6.36 3.97 -0.18
N TYR A 60 7.31 3.05 -0.21
CA TYR A 60 7.41 2.04 -1.27
C TYR A 60 6.36 0.94 -1.13
N SER A 61 6.03 0.50 0.08
CA SER A 61 4.98 -0.50 0.33
C SER A 61 3.64 -0.02 -0.23
N TYR A 62 3.24 1.21 0.06
CA TYR A 62 1.99 1.79 -0.46
C TYR A 62 2.11 2.37 -1.88
N GLY A 63 3.30 2.42 -2.46
CA GLY A 63 3.51 2.97 -3.81
C GLY A 63 3.25 4.47 -3.92
N ILE A 64 3.41 5.21 -2.83
CA ILE A 64 3.17 6.66 -2.72
C ILE A 64 4.46 7.43 -2.99
N LEU A 65 4.39 8.57 -3.69
CA LEU A 65 5.54 9.45 -3.90
C LEU A 65 5.72 10.42 -2.72
N GLU A 66 6.95 10.95 -2.57
CA GLU A 66 7.35 11.75 -1.41
C GLU A 66 6.40 12.93 -1.13
N LYS A 67 6.07 13.72 -2.14
CA LYS A 67 5.16 14.88 -1.99
C LYS A 67 3.79 14.45 -1.45
N GLN A 68 3.21 13.37 -1.99
CA GLN A 68 1.92 12.86 -1.54
C GLN A 68 2.01 12.28 -0.13
N PHE A 69 3.10 11.58 0.19
CA PHE A 69 3.30 11.02 1.52
C PHE A 69 3.44 12.11 2.58
N ARG A 70 4.18 13.19 2.27
CA ARG A 70 4.28 14.38 3.14
C ARG A 70 2.92 15.03 3.35
N ASN A 71 2.14 15.24 2.30
CA ASN A 71 0.78 15.79 2.42
C ASN A 71 -0.13 14.91 3.30
N LEU A 72 0.01 13.56 3.23
CA LEU A 72 -0.71 12.66 4.12
C LEU A 72 -0.24 12.79 5.56
N PHE A 73 1.05 12.98 5.79
CA PHE A 73 1.59 13.23 7.11
C PHE A 73 1.09 14.55 7.72
N GLU A 74 1.08 15.63 6.94
CA GLU A 74 0.52 16.93 7.36
C GLU A 74 -0.96 16.81 7.73
N LYS A 75 -1.75 16.06 6.95
CA LYS A 75 -3.15 15.75 7.28
C LYS A 75 -3.26 14.92 8.56
N ALA A 76 -2.40 13.91 8.73
CA ALA A 76 -2.40 13.07 9.93
C ALA A 76 -2.06 13.89 11.17
N ASN A 77 -1.11 14.81 11.08
CA ASN A 77 -0.71 15.68 12.17
C ASN A 77 -1.78 16.71 12.57
N ALA A 78 -2.64 17.11 11.62
CA ALA A 78 -3.77 18.00 11.88
C ALA A 78 -4.97 17.29 12.52
N ASN A 79 -5.04 15.96 12.42
CA ASN A 79 -6.12 15.17 13.00
C ASN A 79 -5.87 14.85 14.49
N LYS A 80 -6.94 14.71 15.24
CA LYS A 80 -6.88 14.24 16.64
C LYS A 80 -6.44 12.75 16.66
N GLY A 81 -5.50 12.41 17.52
CA GLY A 81 -5.03 11.05 17.71
C GLY A 81 -3.52 10.89 17.54
N VAL A 82 -3.03 9.65 17.55
CA VAL A 82 -1.61 9.35 17.37
C VAL A 82 -1.24 9.51 15.91
N THR A 83 -0.46 10.52 15.57
CA THR A 83 -0.11 10.93 14.19
C THR A 83 0.36 9.75 13.32
N GLY A 84 1.20 8.85 13.87
CA GLY A 84 1.71 7.70 13.14
C GLY A 84 0.61 6.70 12.75
N VAL A 85 -0.32 6.43 13.67
CA VAL A 85 -1.47 5.54 13.41
C VAL A 85 -2.39 6.15 12.37
N VAL A 86 -2.74 7.43 12.53
CA VAL A 86 -3.60 8.17 11.58
C VAL A 86 -2.97 8.20 10.19
N LEU A 87 -1.64 8.36 10.10
CA LEU A 87 -0.94 8.30 8.81
C LEU A 87 -1.14 6.95 8.11
N LEU A 88 -1.00 5.83 8.83
CA LEU A 88 -1.23 4.50 8.26
C LEU A 88 -2.69 4.30 7.88
N GLN A 89 -3.63 4.75 8.70
CA GLN A 89 -5.07 4.74 8.39
C GLN A 89 -5.39 5.50 7.11
N LEU A 90 -4.81 6.69 6.92
CA LEU A 90 -4.94 7.45 5.68
C LEU A 90 -4.31 6.74 4.47
N CYS A 91 -3.24 5.97 4.66
CA CYS A 91 -2.68 5.15 3.60
C CYS A 91 -3.57 3.94 3.27
N GLU A 92 -4.19 3.32 4.28
CA GLU A 92 -5.11 2.19 4.09
C GLU A 92 -6.44 2.60 3.45
N SER A 93 -6.96 3.79 3.75
CA SER A 93 -8.22 4.32 3.19
C SER A 93 -8.14 4.76 1.74
N ARG A 94 -6.97 4.68 1.10
CA ARG A 94 -6.81 5.03 -0.32
C ARG A 94 -7.47 4.00 -1.22
N LEU A 95 -8.15 4.45 -2.26
CA LEU A 95 -8.85 3.58 -3.20
C LEU A 95 -7.92 2.53 -3.85
N ASP A 96 -6.69 2.92 -4.26
CA ASP A 96 -5.73 1.97 -4.83
C ASP A 96 -5.33 0.86 -3.84
N ASN A 97 -5.24 1.19 -2.56
CA ASN A 97 -4.92 0.22 -1.53
C ASN A 97 -6.13 -0.66 -1.17
N VAL A 98 -7.33 -0.09 -1.03
CA VAL A 98 -8.56 -0.86 -0.74
C VAL A 98 -8.85 -1.86 -1.86
N VAL A 99 -8.72 -1.48 -3.13
CA VAL A 99 -8.84 -2.39 -4.29
C VAL A 99 -7.85 -3.55 -4.19
N TYR A 100 -6.62 -3.31 -3.73
CA TYR A 100 -5.64 -4.36 -3.47
C TYR A 100 -6.06 -5.24 -2.28
N ARG A 101 -6.52 -4.66 -1.16
CA ARG A 101 -6.96 -5.39 0.03
C ARG A 101 -8.19 -6.27 -0.23
N MET A 102 -9.12 -5.82 -1.07
CA MET A 102 -10.28 -6.61 -1.51
C MET A 102 -9.90 -7.75 -2.46
N GLY A 103 -8.61 -7.84 -2.89
CA GLY A 103 -8.14 -8.90 -3.77
C GLY A 103 -8.52 -8.74 -5.25
N ILE A 104 -9.09 -7.60 -5.65
CA ILE A 104 -9.42 -7.30 -7.06
C ILE A 104 -8.15 -7.30 -7.92
N SER A 105 -7.00 -7.02 -7.29
CA SER A 105 -5.69 -7.10 -7.95
C SER A 105 -4.64 -7.75 -7.04
N PRO A 106 -3.74 -8.58 -7.58
CA PRO A 106 -2.70 -9.26 -6.80
C PRO A 106 -1.59 -8.33 -6.31
N SER A 107 -1.61 -7.06 -6.69
CA SER A 107 -0.60 -6.09 -6.27
C SER A 107 -1.14 -4.66 -6.24
N ARG A 108 -0.62 -3.82 -5.34
CA ARG A 108 -0.97 -2.38 -5.28
C ARG A 108 -0.71 -1.64 -6.60
N ARG A 109 0.30 -2.06 -7.38
CA ARG A 109 0.55 -1.49 -8.71
C ARG A 109 -0.55 -1.84 -9.71
N GLY A 110 -1.01 -3.09 -9.71
CA GLY A 110 -2.14 -3.53 -10.52
C GLY A 110 -3.43 -2.84 -10.11
N ALA A 111 -3.71 -2.78 -8.80
CA ALA A 111 -4.87 -2.05 -8.27
C ALA A 111 -4.90 -0.59 -8.73
N ARG A 112 -3.76 0.10 -8.62
CA ARG A 112 -3.62 1.48 -9.11
C ARG A 112 -3.86 1.59 -10.62
N GLN A 113 -3.45 0.61 -11.41
CA GLN A 113 -3.70 0.57 -12.84
C GLN A 113 -5.19 0.40 -13.13
N LEU A 114 -5.86 -0.53 -12.45
CA LEU A 114 -7.30 -0.75 -12.60
C LEU A 114 -8.11 0.51 -12.29
N VAL A 115 -7.79 1.20 -11.18
CA VAL A 115 -8.43 2.48 -10.85
C VAL A 115 -8.18 3.53 -11.94
N SER A 116 -6.93 3.74 -12.35
CA SER A 116 -6.58 4.75 -13.37
C SER A 116 -7.22 4.48 -14.72
N HIS A 117 -7.46 3.20 -15.05
CA HIS A 117 -8.10 2.77 -16.30
C HIS A 117 -9.63 2.70 -16.21
N ARG A 118 -10.23 3.23 -15.12
CA ARG A 118 -11.69 3.34 -14.94
C ARG A 118 -12.42 1.99 -14.87
N HIS A 119 -11.79 0.98 -14.26
CA HIS A 119 -12.41 -0.34 -14.04
C HIS A 119 -13.12 -0.42 -12.69
N ILE A 120 -12.93 0.57 -11.81
CA ILE A 120 -13.44 0.61 -10.44
C ILE A 120 -14.50 1.69 -10.29
N THR A 121 -15.53 1.36 -9.51
CA THR A 121 -16.59 2.28 -9.10
C THR A 121 -16.57 2.48 -7.59
N VAL A 122 -17.02 3.64 -7.15
CA VAL A 122 -17.27 3.96 -5.73
C VAL A 122 -18.70 4.48 -5.64
N ASN A 123 -19.54 3.86 -4.83
CA ASN A 123 -20.96 4.18 -4.70
C ASN A 123 -21.70 4.22 -6.05
N GLY A 124 -21.33 3.31 -6.96
CA GLY A 124 -21.91 3.23 -8.31
C GLY A 124 -21.25 4.14 -9.36
N GLU A 125 -20.47 5.14 -8.96
CA GLU A 125 -19.82 6.08 -9.87
C GLU A 125 -18.38 5.66 -10.22
N ILE A 126 -17.96 5.90 -11.47
CA ILE A 126 -16.60 5.57 -11.92
C ILE A 126 -15.59 6.55 -11.34
N VAL A 127 -14.66 6.05 -10.54
CA VAL A 127 -13.57 6.84 -9.97
C VAL A 127 -12.23 6.41 -10.58
N ASN A 128 -11.51 7.37 -11.18
CA ASN A 128 -10.20 7.13 -11.81
C ASN A 128 -9.02 7.73 -11.02
N ILE A 129 -9.25 8.10 -9.76
CA ILE A 129 -8.27 8.75 -8.90
C ILE A 129 -7.77 7.74 -7.85
N PRO A 130 -6.58 7.13 -7.99
CA PRO A 130 -6.06 6.13 -7.05
C PRO A 130 -5.85 6.65 -5.63
N SER A 131 -5.67 7.96 -5.47
CA SER A 131 -5.51 8.62 -4.16
C SER A 131 -6.85 9.05 -3.53
N TYR A 132 -7.98 8.66 -4.12
CA TYR A 132 -9.29 8.92 -3.53
C TYR A 132 -9.36 8.32 -2.13
N GLN A 133 -9.81 9.10 -1.16
CA GLN A 133 -9.94 8.67 0.24
C GLN A 133 -11.35 8.14 0.47
N LEU A 134 -11.44 6.87 0.78
CA LEU A 134 -12.70 6.22 1.14
C LEU A 134 -13.09 6.55 2.57
N LYS A 135 -14.39 6.64 2.81
CA LYS A 135 -14.98 6.81 4.12
C LYS A 135 -15.70 5.52 4.53
N PRO A 136 -15.84 5.27 5.84
CA PRO A 136 -16.69 4.18 6.30
C PRO A 136 -18.09 4.27 5.70
N GLY A 137 -18.56 3.15 5.16
CA GLY A 137 -19.82 3.05 4.42
C GLY A 137 -19.71 3.12 2.89
N ASP A 138 -18.56 3.56 2.34
CA ASP A 138 -18.38 3.57 0.89
C ASP A 138 -18.34 2.15 0.30
N VAL A 139 -19.05 1.96 -0.80
CA VAL A 139 -19.09 0.70 -1.57
C VAL A 139 -18.16 0.81 -2.76
N VAL A 140 -17.20 -0.11 -2.84
CA VAL A 140 -16.23 -0.21 -3.94
C VAL A 140 -16.59 -1.42 -4.80
N GLY A 141 -16.80 -1.21 -6.08
CA GLY A 141 -17.19 -2.26 -7.00
C GLY A 141 -16.35 -2.29 -8.27
N VAL A 142 -16.47 -3.41 -9.00
CA VAL A 142 -15.92 -3.54 -10.34
C VAL A 142 -16.98 -3.08 -11.34
N ARG A 143 -16.58 -2.19 -12.26
CA ARG A 143 -17.46 -1.71 -13.34
C ARG A 143 -17.99 -2.88 -14.16
N GLU A 144 -19.30 -2.87 -14.52
CA GLU A 144 -19.97 -3.94 -15.25
C GLU A 144 -19.18 -4.44 -16.47
N LYS A 145 -18.76 -3.53 -17.35
CA LYS A 145 -17.95 -3.86 -18.56
C LYS A 145 -16.59 -4.49 -18.24
N SER A 146 -16.16 -4.49 -16.99
CA SER A 146 -14.84 -4.97 -16.54
C SER A 146 -14.92 -6.24 -15.69
N LYS A 147 -16.11 -6.71 -15.35
CA LYS A 147 -16.32 -7.93 -14.56
C LYS A 147 -15.77 -9.18 -15.24
N SER A 148 -15.78 -9.21 -16.59
CA SER A 148 -15.26 -10.32 -17.40
C SER A 148 -13.75 -10.30 -17.62
N LEU A 149 -13.01 -9.31 -17.09
CA LEU A 149 -11.56 -9.23 -17.24
C LEU A 149 -10.87 -10.39 -16.51
N GLU A 150 -10.18 -11.24 -17.26
CA GLU A 150 -9.48 -12.42 -16.75
C GLU A 150 -8.54 -12.09 -15.57
N THR A 151 -7.85 -10.97 -15.63
CA THR A 151 -6.94 -10.53 -14.56
C THR A 151 -7.65 -10.29 -13.23
N ILE A 152 -8.88 -9.76 -13.25
CA ILE A 152 -9.71 -9.52 -12.06
C ILE A 152 -10.25 -10.85 -11.55
N VAL A 153 -10.88 -11.64 -12.43
CA VAL A 153 -11.46 -12.96 -12.09
C VAL A 153 -10.39 -13.86 -11.46
N ARG A 154 -9.22 -13.97 -12.10
CA ARG A 154 -8.10 -14.76 -11.59
C ARG A 154 -7.57 -14.24 -10.24
N SER A 155 -7.54 -12.92 -10.03
CA SER A 155 -7.10 -12.35 -8.76
C SER A 155 -8.06 -12.68 -7.63
N LEU A 156 -9.36 -12.54 -7.87
CA LEU A 156 -10.40 -12.83 -6.89
C LEU A 156 -10.47 -14.31 -6.53
N SER A 157 -10.31 -15.22 -7.51
CA SER A 157 -10.30 -16.67 -7.24
C SER A 157 -9.09 -17.12 -6.40
N ASN A 158 -7.97 -16.42 -6.48
CA ASN A 158 -6.76 -16.72 -5.73
C ASN A 158 -6.67 -15.98 -4.38
N ASN A 159 -7.59 -15.06 -4.09
CA ASN A 159 -7.58 -14.28 -2.86
C ASN A 159 -8.33 -15.00 -1.75
N SER A 160 -7.62 -15.43 -0.71
CA SER A 160 -8.20 -16.01 0.50
C SER A 160 -8.13 -15.05 1.70
N THR A 161 -7.56 -13.86 1.53
CA THR A 161 -7.34 -12.93 2.64
C THR A 161 -8.60 -12.11 2.89
N VAL A 162 -9.14 -12.21 4.08
CA VAL A 162 -10.28 -11.42 4.55
C VAL A 162 -9.78 -10.43 5.61
N TYR A 163 -10.22 -9.18 5.50
CA TYR A 163 -9.91 -8.13 6.47
C TYR A 163 -11.19 -7.71 7.18
N GLU A 164 -11.17 -7.55 8.48
CA GLU A 164 -12.34 -7.22 9.31
C GLU A 164 -12.98 -5.88 8.95
N TRP A 165 -12.20 -4.92 8.44
CA TRP A 165 -12.69 -3.59 8.03
C TRP A 165 -13.19 -3.52 6.59
N LEU A 166 -13.20 -4.67 5.88
CA LEU A 166 -13.68 -4.77 4.50
C LEU A 166 -14.68 -5.91 4.38
N THR A 167 -15.72 -5.72 3.61
CA THR A 167 -16.59 -6.82 3.16
C THR A 167 -16.44 -7.02 1.67
N TRP A 168 -16.70 -8.22 1.19
CA TRP A 168 -16.68 -8.54 -0.22
C TRP A 168 -17.81 -9.47 -0.60
N ASN A 169 -18.57 -9.10 -1.63
CA ASN A 169 -19.59 -9.93 -2.25
C ASN A 169 -19.10 -10.36 -3.64
N SER A 170 -18.83 -11.66 -3.81
CA SER A 170 -18.30 -12.21 -5.05
C SER A 170 -19.31 -12.21 -6.19
N GLU A 171 -20.62 -12.34 -5.89
CA GLU A 171 -21.67 -12.37 -6.92
C GLU A 171 -21.82 -11.00 -7.59
N LYS A 172 -21.84 -9.94 -6.79
CA LYS A 172 -21.96 -8.57 -7.30
C LYS A 172 -20.62 -8.00 -7.73
N MET A 173 -19.50 -8.60 -7.32
CA MET A 173 -18.14 -8.04 -7.42
C MET A 173 -18.04 -6.64 -6.79
N GLU A 174 -18.59 -6.50 -5.61
CA GLU A 174 -18.62 -5.27 -4.83
C GLU A 174 -18.26 -5.57 -3.37
N GLY A 175 -17.67 -4.60 -2.70
CA GLY A 175 -17.34 -4.68 -1.30
C GLY A 175 -17.50 -3.35 -0.62
N SER A 176 -17.70 -3.33 0.70
CA SER A 176 -17.79 -2.08 1.45
C SER A 176 -16.57 -1.86 2.35
N PHE A 177 -16.21 -0.60 2.49
CA PHE A 177 -15.24 -0.14 3.48
C PHE A 177 -16.00 0.14 4.78
N VAL A 178 -16.02 -0.84 5.71
CA VAL A 178 -16.89 -0.83 6.90
C VAL A 178 -16.37 0.16 7.94
N ALA A 179 -15.09 0.10 8.24
CA ALA A 179 -14.49 0.91 9.30
C ALA A 179 -13.05 1.30 8.95
N ILE A 180 -12.53 2.31 9.64
CA ILE A 180 -11.10 2.65 9.56
C ILE A 180 -10.33 1.58 10.37
N PRO A 181 -9.30 0.93 9.79
CA PRO A 181 -8.58 -0.13 10.47
C PRO A 181 -7.81 0.38 11.69
N GLU A 182 -7.79 -0.42 12.75
CA GLU A 182 -6.90 -0.21 13.88
C GLU A 182 -5.46 -0.59 13.52
N ARG A 183 -4.49 -0.08 14.28
CA ARG A 183 -3.06 -0.36 14.02
C ARG A 183 -2.74 -1.86 13.96
N ILE A 184 -3.36 -2.64 14.84
CA ILE A 184 -3.14 -4.09 14.96
C ILE A 184 -3.62 -4.84 13.72
N GLN A 185 -4.70 -4.35 13.10
CA GLN A 185 -5.29 -4.95 11.90
C GLN A 185 -4.46 -4.71 10.63
N ILE A 186 -3.59 -3.68 10.64
CA ILE A 186 -2.74 -3.33 9.49
C ILE A 186 -1.54 -4.28 9.44
N PRO A 187 -1.42 -5.15 8.42
CA PRO A 187 -0.40 -6.20 8.39
C PRO A 187 1.02 -5.70 8.04
N GLU A 188 1.17 -4.45 7.61
CA GLU A 188 2.48 -3.90 7.28
C GLU A 188 3.35 -3.72 8.53
N ASN A 189 4.55 -4.32 8.49
CA ASN A 189 5.57 -4.15 9.52
C ASN A 189 6.27 -2.79 9.34
N ILE A 190 5.63 -1.72 9.77
CA ILE A 190 6.12 -0.34 9.69
C ILE A 190 6.17 0.24 11.10
N LYS A 191 7.32 0.82 11.46
CA LYS A 191 7.49 1.54 12.73
C LYS A 191 7.14 3.02 12.53
N GLU A 192 5.87 3.34 12.68
CA GLU A 192 5.31 4.66 12.41
C GLU A 192 5.93 5.77 13.26
N GLN A 193 6.34 5.46 14.50
CA GLN A 193 6.97 6.42 15.40
C GLN A 193 8.26 7.01 14.81
N LEU A 194 9.09 6.18 14.17
CA LEU A 194 10.32 6.62 13.51
C LEU A 194 10.04 7.59 12.34
N ILE A 195 8.88 7.43 11.69
CA ILE A 195 8.45 8.34 10.62
C ILE A 195 8.04 9.69 11.20
N VAL A 196 7.31 9.67 12.32
CA VAL A 196 6.90 10.90 13.03
C VAL A 196 8.13 11.66 13.51
N GLU A 197 9.08 10.99 14.16
CA GLU A 197 10.34 11.59 14.60
C GLU A 197 11.15 12.23 13.46
N LEU A 198 11.16 11.59 12.28
CA LEU A 198 11.86 12.13 11.11
C LEU A 198 11.25 13.43 10.59
N TYR A 199 9.93 13.54 10.59
CA TYR A 199 9.22 14.72 10.09
C TYR A 199 9.09 15.84 11.15
N SER A 200 9.31 15.53 12.42
CA SER A 200 9.28 16.49 13.54
C SER A 200 10.61 17.22 13.72
N LYS A 201 11.65 16.84 12.99
CA LYS A 201 12.94 17.52 12.88
C LYS A 201 12.85 18.53 11.75
#